data_190e3d2e341f32967fda3c9037529a1d
#
_entry.id   190e3d2e341f32967fda3c9037529a1d
#
_cell.length_a   1.000
_cell.length_b   1.000
_cell.length_c   1.000
_cell.angle_alpha   90.00
_cell.angle_beta   90.00
_cell.angle_gamma   90.00
#
_symmetry.space_group_name_H-M   'P 1'
#
loop_
_entity.id
_entity.type
_entity.pdbx_description
1 polymer ?
#
loop_
_entity_poly.entity_id
_entity_poly.type
_entity_poly.pdbx_seq_one_letter_code
_entity_poly.pdbx_strand_id
1 'polypeptide(L)'
;MIWLQSPPWARWIAALLIAAAAVWIEIRPEPTTSHAFAIEDIAAGTVVDHTNTETRPMPAGSLTPVELGQTALRPIHAGDPVLATDIGDSRELVPSNWWGIELSLPRSAQAGDSARLVLLDGNDVIDGVVVTPAGEDPLGSGLGMVAVPPETAGEVARAVAEGRAAVMIASR
;
A
#
# COMPACT_ATOMS: atom_id res chain seq x y z
N MET A 1 -3.69 71.17 17.14
CA MET A 1 -3.93 69.77 16.72
C MET A 1 -3.97 69.72 15.18
N ILE A 2 -2.80 69.78 14.50
CA ILE A 2 -2.71 69.86 13.02
C ILE A 2 -1.92 68.65 12.48
N TRP A 3 -1.80 67.58 13.23
CA TRP A 3 -0.88 66.47 12.93
C TRP A 3 -1.53 65.22 12.33
N LEU A 4 -2.78 65.27 11.93
CA LEU A 4 -3.51 64.04 11.48
C LEU A 4 -4.03 64.10 10.03
N GLN A 5 -3.66 65.08 9.26
CA GLN A 5 -3.96 65.06 7.82
C GLN A 5 -2.71 64.58 7.05
N SER A 6 -2.60 63.23 6.92
CA SER A 6 -1.64 62.65 5.99
C SER A 6 -1.90 63.23 4.60
N PRO A 7 -0.85 63.69 3.86
CA PRO A 7 -1.02 64.25 2.54
C PRO A 7 -1.73 63.25 1.63
N PRO A 8 -2.57 63.68 0.68
CA PRO A 8 -3.43 62.84 -0.12
C PRO A 8 -2.64 61.73 -0.88
N TRP A 9 -1.42 62.04 -1.26
CA TRP A 9 -0.55 61.05 -1.94
C TRP A 9 -0.15 59.89 -1.02
N ALA A 10 -0.03 60.06 0.29
CA ALA A 10 0.30 59.01 1.23
C ALA A 10 -0.82 57.96 1.34
N ARG A 11 -2.08 58.38 1.17
CA ARG A 11 -3.22 57.45 1.13
C ARG A 11 -3.20 56.58 -0.13
N TRP A 12 -2.84 57.16 -1.26
CA TRP A 12 -2.71 56.40 -2.52
C TRP A 12 -1.55 55.40 -2.48
N ILE A 13 -0.42 55.77 -1.89
CA ILE A 13 0.71 54.85 -1.69
C ILE A 13 0.30 53.72 -0.76
N ALA A 14 -0.37 53.99 0.36
CA ALA A 14 -0.86 52.96 1.28
C ALA A 14 -1.85 52.01 0.59
N ALA A 15 -2.80 52.55 -0.19
CA ALA A 15 -3.75 51.70 -0.93
C ALA A 15 -3.03 50.84 -1.99
N LEU A 16 -2.03 51.35 -2.68
CA LEU A 16 -1.25 50.61 -3.67
C LEU A 16 -0.40 49.49 -3.02
N LEU A 17 0.19 49.78 -1.84
CA LEU A 17 0.92 48.74 -1.07
C LEU A 17 0.02 47.65 -0.58
N ILE A 18 -1.19 47.96 -0.11
CA ILE A 18 -2.17 46.96 0.31
C ILE A 18 -2.63 46.12 -0.88
N ALA A 19 -2.92 46.77 -2.02
CA ALA A 19 -3.30 46.04 -3.22
C ALA A 19 -2.16 45.13 -3.72
N ALA A 20 -0.91 45.66 -3.74
CA ALA A 20 0.25 44.85 -4.11
C ALA A 20 0.49 43.67 -3.15
N ALA A 21 0.29 43.88 -1.84
CA ALA A 21 0.39 42.80 -0.84
C ALA A 21 -0.72 41.78 -1.03
N ALA A 22 -1.95 42.15 -1.30
CA ALA A 22 -3.06 41.24 -1.59
C ALA A 22 -2.76 40.40 -2.84
N VAL A 23 -2.34 41.04 -3.94
CA VAL A 23 -1.95 40.32 -5.17
C VAL A 23 -0.76 39.38 -4.90
N TRP A 24 0.23 39.81 -4.10
CA TRP A 24 1.37 38.98 -3.73
C TRP A 24 0.97 37.73 -2.95
N ILE A 25 -0.01 37.85 -2.04
CA ILE A 25 -0.55 36.69 -1.28
C ILE A 25 -1.29 35.75 -2.22
N GLU A 26 -2.06 36.27 -3.16
CA GLU A 26 -2.85 35.49 -4.12
C GLU A 26 -2.00 34.73 -5.14
N ILE A 27 -0.86 35.33 -5.56
CA ILE A 27 0.06 34.74 -6.55
C ILE A 27 1.07 33.79 -5.89
N ARG A 28 1.16 33.74 -4.55
CA ARG A 28 2.07 32.79 -3.90
C ARG A 28 1.70 31.37 -4.28
N PRO A 29 2.62 30.60 -4.91
CA PRO A 29 2.34 29.18 -5.16
C PRO A 29 2.11 28.49 -3.83
N GLU A 30 1.03 27.75 -3.75
CA GLU A 30 0.78 26.92 -2.59
C GLU A 30 1.94 25.91 -2.42
N PRO A 31 2.44 25.73 -1.19
CA PRO A 31 3.47 24.73 -0.96
C PRO A 31 2.91 23.35 -1.36
N THR A 32 3.65 22.64 -2.19
CA THR A 32 3.29 21.29 -2.64
C THR A 32 4.20 20.25 -2.01
N THR A 33 3.65 19.08 -1.75
CA THR A 33 4.38 17.90 -1.29
C THR A 33 4.19 16.80 -2.32
N SER A 34 5.24 16.03 -2.58
CA SER A 34 5.18 14.90 -3.51
C SER A 34 4.54 13.70 -2.85
N HIS A 35 3.55 13.08 -3.51
CA HIS A 35 2.86 11.87 -3.06
C HIS A 35 2.91 10.80 -4.12
N ALA A 36 2.94 9.53 -3.69
CA ALA A 36 2.89 8.37 -4.56
C ALA A 36 1.43 8.08 -4.99
N PHE A 37 1.24 7.79 -6.27
CA PHE A 37 -0.03 7.38 -6.88
C PHE A 37 0.18 6.08 -7.62
N ALA A 38 -0.77 5.17 -7.54
CA ALA A 38 -0.74 3.92 -8.29
C ALA A 38 -0.88 4.20 -9.80
N ILE A 39 0.00 3.63 -10.64
CA ILE A 39 -0.10 3.72 -12.11
C ILE A 39 -0.96 2.61 -12.70
N GLU A 40 -1.14 1.52 -11.95
CA GLU A 40 -1.96 0.36 -12.28
C GLU A 40 -2.67 -0.14 -11.03
N ASP A 41 -3.59 -1.09 -11.18
CA ASP A 41 -4.25 -1.72 -10.03
C ASP A 41 -3.24 -2.57 -9.25
N ILE A 42 -3.05 -2.23 -7.97
CA ILE A 42 -2.15 -2.95 -7.06
C ILE A 42 -3.01 -3.85 -6.17
N ALA A 43 -2.83 -5.16 -6.31
CA ALA A 43 -3.53 -6.12 -5.47
C ALA A 43 -2.99 -6.11 -4.03
N ALA A 44 -3.82 -6.45 -3.04
CA ALA A 44 -3.35 -6.69 -1.68
C ALA A 44 -2.26 -7.77 -1.68
N GLY A 45 -1.23 -7.61 -0.85
CA GLY A 45 -0.07 -8.51 -0.79
C GLY A 45 1.04 -8.18 -1.80
N THR A 46 0.84 -7.23 -2.72
CA THR A 46 1.86 -6.78 -3.66
C THR A 46 2.74 -5.70 -3.01
N VAL A 47 4.03 -5.72 -3.28
CA VAL A 47 4.95 -4.65 -2.81
C VAL A 47 4.67 -3.38 -3.61
N VAL A 48 4.48 -2.28 -2.89
CA VAL A 48 4.28 -0.94 -3.46
C VAL A 48 5.64 -0.27 -3.63
N ASP A 49 6.07 -0.08 -4.86
CA ASP A 49 7.38 0.47 -5.18
C ASP A 49 7.33 1.46 -6.36
N HIS A 50 8.49 1.88 -6.85
CA HIS A 50 8.60 2.82 -7.97
C HIS A 50 8.20 2.23 -9.34
N THR A 51 7.99 0.92 -9.45
CA THR A 51 7.58 0.28 -10.71
C THR A 51 6.07 0.35 -10.92
N ASN A 52 5.30 0.38 -9.83
CA ASN A 52 3.83 0.43 -9.85
C ASN A 52 3.27 1.75 -9.31
N THR A 53 4.13 2.73 -8.99
CA THR A 53 3.71 4.06 -8.54
C THR A 53 4.41 5.18 -9.30
N GLU A 54 3.73 6.32 -9.40
CA GLU A 54 4.32 7.58 -9.86
C GLU A 54 4.18 8.66 -8.79
N THR A 55 5.06 9.64 -8.83
CA THR A 55 5.05 10.76 -7.90
C THR A 55 4.33 11.96 -8.51
N ARG A 56 3.30 12.46 -7.85
CA ARG A 56 2.56 13.67 -8.24
C ARG A 56 2.62 14.74 -7.15
N PRO A 57 2.75 16.03 -7.52
CA PRO A 57 2.66 17.13 -6.56
C PRO A 57 1.22 17.32 -6.09
N MET A 58 1.04 17.48 -4.78
CA MET A 58 -0.24 17.81 -4.16
C MET A 58 -0.08 18.99 -3.18
N PRO A 59 -1.16 19.74 -2.87
CA PRO A 59 -1.11 20.77 -1.84
C PRO A 59 -0.57 20.22 -0.52
N ALA A 60 0.35 20.93 0.12
CA ALA A 60 0.94 20.49 1.38
C ALA A 60 -0.13 20.28 2.46
N GLY A 61 -0.02 19.19 3.19
CA GLY A 61 -0.98 18.81 4.24
C GLY A 61 -2.22 18.07 3.76
N SER A 62 -2.38 17.83 2.44
CA SER A 62 -3.50 17.03 1.91
C SER A 62 -3.39 15.56 2.29
N LEU A 63 -2.19 15.01 2.24
CA LEU A 63 -1.89 13.62 2.57
C LEU A 63 -0.59 13.52 3.36
N THR A 64 -0.43 12.45 4.12
CA THR A 64 0.84 12.12 4.77
C THR A 64 1.74 11.40 3.77
N PRO A 65 2.99 11.83 3.55
CA PRO A 65 3.94 11.09 2.71
C PRO A 65 4.14 9.66 3.21
N VAL A 66 4.25 8.72 2.28
CA VAL A 66 4.45 7.29 2.58
C VAL A 66 5.83 6.84 2.09
N GLU A 67 6.43 5.89 2.81
CA GLU A 67 7.65 5.22 2.40
C GLU A 67 7.29 4.02 1.51
N LEU A 68 7.85 3.97 0.30
CA LEU A 68 7.67 2.87 -0.63
C LEU A 68 8.51 1.65 -0.19
N GLY A 69 8.15 0.47 -0.69
CA GLY A 69 8.79 -0.80 -0.34
C GLY A 69 8.01 -1.62 0.69
N GLN A 70 6.83 -1.13 1.09
CA GLN A 70 5.90 -1.85 1.96
C GLN A 70 4.87 -2.62 1.13
N THR A 71 4.17 -3.56 1.77
CA THR A 71 3.14 -4.39 1.12
C THR A 71 1.78 -3.68 1.15
N ALA A 72 1.04 -3.72 0.04
CA ALA A 72 -0.34 -3.27 0.00
C ALA A 72 -1.21 -4.16 0.91
N LEU A 73 -1.83 -3.58 1.92
CA LEU A 73 -2.74 -4.29 2.84
C LEU A 73 -4.15 -4.43 2.27
N ARG A 74 -4.49 -3.64 1.27
CA ARG A 74 -5.75 -3.68 0.54
C ARG A 74 -5.51 -3.34 -0.93
N PRO A 75 -6.43 -3.68 -1.84
CA PRO A 75 -6.32 -3.28 -3.24
C PRO A 75 -6.29 -1.75 -3.38
N ILE A 76 -5.38 -1.24 -4.23
CA ILE A 76 -5.25 0.18 -4.58
C ILE A 76 -5.51 0.28 -6.06
N HIS A 77 -6.47 1.11 -6.48
CA HIS A 77 -6.82 1.23 -7.90
C HIS A 77 -5.89 2.20 -8.63
N ALA A 78 -5.74 1.97 -9.93
CA ALA A 78 -4.98 2.86 -10.80
C ALA A 78 -5.46 4.30 -10.68
N GLY A 79 -4.53 5.23 -10.44
CA GLY A 79 -4.81 6.65 -10.24
C GLY A 79 -5.11 7.07 -8.81
N ASP A 80 -5.28 6.14 -7.88
CA ASP A 80 -5.49 6.45 -6.45
C ASP A 80 -4.17 6.82 -5.76
N PRO A 81 -4.21 7.73 -4.78
CA PRO A 81 -3.05 8.01 -3.94
C PRO A 81 -2.78 6.82 -2.99
N VAL A 82 -1.52 6.48 -2.81
CA VAL A 82 -1.10 5.49 -1.82
C VAL A 82 -1.13 6.13 -0.44
N LEU A 83 -1.97 5.60 0.46
CA LEU A 83 -2.11 6.09 1.83
C LEU A 83 -1.31 5.23 2.81
N ALA A 84 -0.91 5.81 3.93
CA ALA A 84 -0.23 5.08 5.01
C ALA A 84 -1.09 3.94 5.61
N THR A 85 -2.42 4.01 5.44
CA THR A 85 -3.35 2.95 5.85
C THR A 85 -3.50 1.82 4.84
N ASP A 86 -2.96 2.01 3.63
CA ASP A 86 -3.07 1.05 2.53
C ASP A 86 -1.86 0.14 2.43
N ILE A 87 -0.77 0.52 3.09
CA ILE A 87 0.51 -0.18 3.06
C ILE A 87 0.97 -0.51 4.49
N GLY A 88 1.72 -1.59 4.62
CA GLY A 88 2.24 -2.06 5.91
C GLY A 88 3.12 -3.29 5.78
N ASP A 89 3.36 -3.97 6.89
CA ASP A 89 4.06 -5.25 6.90
C ASP A 89 3.12 -6.35 6.35
N SER A 90 3.64 -7.23 5.50
CA SER A 90 2.89 -8.39 4.98
C SER A 90 2.30 -9.28 6.08
N ARG A 91 2.91 -9.27 7.28
CA ARG A 91 2.38 -9.96 8.46
C ARG A 91 1.01 -9.46 8.91
N GLU A 92 0.67 -8.21 8.62
CA GLU A 92 -0.63 -7.63 8.96
C GLU A 92 -1.78 -8.21 8.12
N LEU A 93 -1.46 -8.86 7.01
CA LEU A 93 -2.42 -9.58 6.17
C LEU A 93 -2.82 -10.94 6.76
N VAL A 94 -2.06 -11.47 7.72
CA VAL A 94 -2.41 -12.72 8.41
C VAL A 94 -3.58 -12.46 9.36
N PRO A 95 -4.71 -13.18 9.22
CA PRO A 95 -5.83 -13.05 10.15
C PRO A 95 -5.39 -13.24 11.61
N SER A 96 -6.03 -12.53 12.53
CA SER A 96 -5.75 -12.67 13.97
C SER A 96 -5.86 -14.13 14.41
N ASN A 97 -4.86 -14.62 15.13
CA ASN A 97 -4.72 -16.00 15.60
C ASN A 97 -4.43 -17.05 14.50
N TRP A 98 -4.20 -16.65 13.25
CA TRP A 98 -3.74 -17.55 12.20
C TRP A 98 -2.22 -17.52 12.09
N TRP A 99 -1.64 -18.55 11.47
CA TRP A 99 -0.19 -18.66 11.26
C TRP A 99 0.13 -18.57 9.78
N GLY A 100 1.04 -17.66 9.44
CA GLY A 100 1.60 -17.56 8.09
C GLY A 100 2.66 -18.63 7.89
N ILE A 101 2.50 -19.45 6.84
CA ILE A 101 3.46 -20.48 6.44
C ILE A 101 3.95 -20.16 5.04
N GLU A 102 5.28 -20.07 4.90
CA GLU A 102 5.92 -19.88 3.60
C GLU A 102 5.99 -21.23 2.86
N LEU A 103 5.54 -21.22 1.61
CA LEU A 103 5.57 -22.39 0.73
C LEU A 103 5.55 -21.98 -0.73
N SER A 104 5.88 -22.93 -1.61
CA SER A 104 5.83 -22.68 -3.05
C SER A 104 4.39 -22.55 -3.53
N LEU A 105 4.07 -21.40 -4.14
CA LEU A 105 2.76 -21.10 -4.71
C LEU A 105 2.82 -21.03 -6.24
N PRO A 106 1.72 -21.35 -6.94
CA PRO A 106 1.62 -21.10 -8.36
C PRO A 106 1.58 -19.57 -8.63
N ARG A 107 2.08 -19.15 -9.77
CA ARG A 107 2.10 -17.72 -10.19
C ARG A 107 0.72 -17.08 -10.27
N SER A 108 -0.32 -17.87 -10.47
CA SER A 108 -1.69 -17.39 -10.51
C SER A 108 -2.27 -17.06 -9.15
N ALA A 109 -1.57 -17.42 -8.06
CA ALA A 109 -2.03 -17.14 -6.71
C ALA A 109 -1.99 -15.63 -6.44
N GLN A 110 -3.11 -15.09 -5.95
CA GLN A 110 -3.24 -13.70 -5.55
C GLN A 110 -3.57 -13.61 -4.06
N ALA A 111 -3.18 -12.50 -3.42
CA ALA A 111 -3.56 -12.28 -2.03
C ALA A 111 -5.08 -12.26 -1.88
N GLY A 112 -5.57 -12.95 -0.85
CA GLY A 112 -7.01 -13.14 -0.61
C GLY A 112 -7.62 -14.35 -1.31
N ASP A 113 -6.89 -15.06 -2.18
CA ASP A 113 -7.35 -16.30 -2.76
C ASP A 113 -7.51 -17.38 -1.69
N SER A 114 -8.51 -18.24 -1.86
CA SER A 114 -8.67 -19.42 -1.01
C SER A 114 -7.65 -20.47 -1.39
N ALA A 115 -6.81 -20.84 -0.44
CA ALA A 115 -5.84 -21.93 -0.59
C ALA A 115 -6.35 -23.19 0.09
N ARG A 116 -6.18 -24.34 -0.56
CA ARG A 116 -6.38 -25.66 0.04
C ARG A 116 -5.07 -26.42 0.05
N LEU A 117 -4.59 -26.71 1.25
CA LEU A 117 -3.38 -27.49 1.44
C LEU A 117 -3.76 -28.96 1.60
N VAL A 118 -3.27 -29.78 0.70
CA VAL A 118 -3.47 -31.24 0.73
C VAL A 118 -2.23 -31.86 1.33
N LEU A 119 -2.38 -32.54 2.46
CA LEU A 119 -1.31 -33.30 3.11
C LEU A 119 -1.24 -34.68 2.47
N LEU A 120 -0.11 -35.02 1.86
CA LEU A 120 0.03 -36.23 1.05
C LEU A 120 0.00 -37.52 1.88
N ASP A 121 0.20 -37.44 3.19
CA ASP A 121 0.24 -38.62 4.07
C ASP A 121 -1.13 -39.10 4.58
N GLY A 122 -2.07 -38.17 4.75
CA GLY A 122 -3.37 -38.45 5.37
C GLY A 122 -4.57 -38.18 4.48
N ASN A 123 -4.38 -37.59 3.31
CA ASN A 123 -5.45 -37.05 2.47
C ASN A 123 -6.27 -35.94 3.16
N ASP A 124 -5.68 -35.33 4.20
CA ASP A 124 -6.30 -34.21 4.90
C ASP A 124 -6.19 -32.97 4.07
N VAL A 125 -7.29 -32.21 4.00
CA VAL A 125 -7.40 -30.93 3.28
C VAL A 125 -7.61 -29.84 4.30
N ILE A 126 -6.68 -28.89 4.32
CA ILE A 126 -6.71 -27.76 5.24
C ILE A 126 -6.99 -26.50 4.44
N ASP A 127 -8.04 -25.79 4.83
CA ASP A 127 -8.37 -24.50 4.21
C ASP A 127 -7.45 -23.40 4.75
N GLY A 128 -6.94 -22.57 3.85
CA GLY A 128 -6.09 -21.43 4.14
C GLY A 128 -6.43 -20.25 3.23
N VAL A 129 -5.72 -19.15 3.43
CA VAL A 129 -5.84 -17.94 2.62
C VAL A 129 -4.46 -17.48 2.18
N VAL A 130 -4.29 -17.17 0.91
CA VAL A 130 -3.05 -16.59 0.39
C VAL A 130 -2.89 -15.18 0.97
N VAL A 131 -1.81 -14.94 1.69
CA VAL A 131 -1.48 -13.65 2.30
C VAL A 131 -0.55 -12.87 1.38
N THR A 132 0.52 -13.52 0.94
CA THR A 132 1.48 -12.93 0.01
C THR A 132 1.58 -13.83 -1.22
N PRO A 133 1.41 -13.29 -2.44
CA PRO A 133 1.56 -14.06 -3.66
C PRO A 133 3.00 -14.56 -3.83
N ALA A 134 3.19 -15.50 -4.73
CA ALA A 134 4.51 -15.98 -5.08
C ALA A 134 5.37 -14.84 -5.64
N GLY A 135 6.57 -14.66 -5.12
CA GLY A 135 7.55 -13.73 -5.70
C GLY A 135 7.92 -14.14 -7.13
N GLU A 136 8.47 -13.19 -7.90
CA GLU A 136 8.95 -13.43 -9.26
C GLU A 136 10.19 -14.35 -9.24
N ASP A 137 9.96 -15.66 -9.34
CA ASP A 137 11.01 -16.62 -9.61
C ASP A 137 11.01 -16.98 -11.12
N PRO A 138 12.14 -16.85 -11.82
CA PRO A 138 12.26 -17.24 -13.23
C PRO A 138 11.84 -18.68 -13.53
N LEU A 139 11.85 -19.56 -12.52
CA LEU A 139 11.52 -20.99 -12.65
C LEU A 139 10.02 -21.31 -12.50
N GLY A 140 9.17 -20.30 -12.26
CA GLY A 140 7.72 -20.48 -12.36
C GLY A 140 6.98 -20.80 -11.07
N SER A 141 7.66 -21.07 -9.98
CA SER A 141 7.09 -21.20 -8.64
C SER A 141 7.92 -20.37 -7.67
N GLY A 142 7.31 -19.34 -7.09
CA GLY A 142 7.95 -18.51 -6.07
C GLY A 142 7.49 -18.90 -4.67
N LEU A 143 8.24 -18.50 -3.65
CA LEU A 143 7.79 -18.58 -2.27
C LEU A 143 6.73 -17.51 -2.02
N GLY A 144 5.61 -17.92 -1.48
CA GLY A 144 4.55 -17.04 -1.00
C GLY A 144 4.12 -17.49 0.39
N MET A 145 3.20 -16.74 0.98
CA MET A 145 2.69 -17.02 2.34
C MET A 145 1.22 -17.38 2.31
N VAL A 146 0.88 -18.47 2.98
CA VAL A 146 -0.51 -18.88 3.23
C VAL A 146 -0.78 -18.83 4.73
N ALA A 147 -1.85 -18.15 5.11
CA ALA A 147 -2.35 -18.21 6.48
C ALA A 147 -3.20 -19.46 6.69
N VAL A 148 -2.97 -20.14 7.80
CA VAL A 148 -3.71 -21.34 8.22
C VAL A 148 -4.16 -21.21 9.68
N PRO A 149 -5.24 -21.94 10.07
CA PRO A 149 -5.70 -21.96 11.45
C PRO A 149 -4.65 -22.54 12.42
N PRO A 150 -4.60 -22.07 13.67
CA PRO A 150 -3.57 -22.45 14.64
C PRO A 150 -3.55 -23.94 14.96
N GLU A 151 -4.71 -24.60 14.95
CA GLU A 151 -4.86 -26.03 15.24
C GLU A 151 -4.16 -26.92 14.20
N THR A 152 -4.03 -26.46 12.97
CA THR A 152 -3.43 -27.23 11.87
C THR A 152 -2.03 -26.73 11.48
N ALA A 153 -1.62 -25.55 11.97
CA ALA A 153 -0.38 -24.90 11.57
C ALA A 153 0.87 -25.76 11.77
N GLY A 154 0.95 -26.48 12.90
CA GLY A 154 2.09 -27.34 13.20
C GLY A 154 2.22 -28.54 12.26
N GLU A 155 1.10 -29.09 11.85
CA GLU A 155 1.03 -30.21 10.90
C GLU A 155 1.39 -29.73 9.48
N VAL A 156 0.81 -28.63 9.05
CA VAL A 156 1.12 -28.02 7.75
C VAL A 156 2.60 -27.64 7.66
N ALA A 157 3.15 -26.98 8.69
CA ALA A 157 4.55 -26.59 8.70
C ALA A 157 5.49 -27.79 8.56
N ARG A 158 5.17 -28.91 9.24
CA ARG A 158 5.94 -30.15 9.11
C ARG A 158 5.83 -30.72 7.70
N ALA A 159 4.61 -30.86 7.18
CA ALA A 159 4.39 -31.38 5.84
C ALA A 159 5.08 -30.55 4.74
N VAL A 160 5.07 -29.22 4.87
CA VAL A 160 5.79 -28.29 3.97
C VAL A 160 7.30 -28.52 4.06
N ALA A 161 7.87 -28.59 5.29
CA ALA A 161 9.30 -28.82 5.49
C ALA A 161 9.78 -30.17 4.92
N GLU A 162 8.91 -31.17 4.90
CA GLU A 162 9.17 -32.50 4.35
C GLU A 162 8.80 -32.65 2.86
N GLY A 163 8.32 -31.57 2.22
CA GLY A 163 7.90 -31.57 0.82
C GLY A 163 6.66 -32.43 0.54
N ARG A 164 5.80 -32.63 1.54
CA ARG A 164 4.60 -33.48 1.49
C ARG A 164 3.29 -32.70 1.51
N ALA A 165 3.34 -31.41 1.23
CA ALA A 165 2.16 -30.57 1.09
C ALA A 165 2.01 -30.14 -0.37
N ALA A 166 0.81 -30.25 -0.92
CA ALA A 166 0.42 -29.68 -2.19
C ALA A 166 -0.59 -28.55 -1.97
N VAL A 167 -0.50 -27.50 -2.77
CA VAL A 167 -1.42 -26.34 -2.67
C VAL A 167 -2.31 -26.30 -3.88
N MET A 168 -3.61 -26.18 -3.65
CA MET A 168 -4.61 -25.86 -4.66
C MET A 168 -5.13 -24.44 -4.38
N ILE A 169 -5.18 -23.60 -5.41
CA ILE A 169 -5.70 -22.24 -5.31
C ILE A 169 -7.03 -22.18 -6.05
N ALA A 170 -8.04 -21.63 -5.37
CA ALA A 170 -9.29 -21.25 -6.00
C ALA A 170 -9.29 -19.73 -6.12
N SER A 171 -9.10 -19.20 -7.35
CA SER A 171 -9.31 -17.79 -7.66
C SER A 171 -10.81 -17.46 -7.58
N ARG A 172 -11.12 -16.28 -7.09
CA ARG A 172 -12.48 -15.73 -7.06
C ARG A 172 -12.94 -15.23 -8.42
#